data_ef79ba40a894c0a9aaede5daf76590ca
#
_entry.id   ef79ba40a894c0a9aaede5daf76590ca
#
_cell.length_a   1.000
_cell.length_b   1.000
_cell.length_c   1.000
_cell.angle_alpha   90.00
_cell.angle_beta   90.00
_cell.angle_gamma   90.00
#
_symmetry.space_group_name_H-M   'P 1'
#
loop_
_entity.id
_entity.type
_entity.pdbx_description
1 polymer ?
#
loop_
_entity_poly.entity_id
_entity_poly.type
_entity_poly.pdbx_seq_one_letter_code
_entity_poly.pdbx_strand_id
1 'polypeptide(L)'
;MKQTLFISEDQEKALIQQLVYKIKMANLDIHPSNTCFLMVSPDYSAIVTQHLSHALSIDREIFHIEAVNVPFPDEPVLDYFVDFQRNYAQWSKKWKHFVLIESGVIRGNNYTWITNLMDNNYHTVALCESYYSQFKSDFVAKYYFDALHDLHFWWEQPNNHWSCHD
;
A
#
# COMPACT_ATOMS: atom_id res chain seq x y z
N MET A 1 -9.32 10.00 24.61
CA MET A 1 -8.15 10.49 23.85
C MET A 1 -7.43 9.26 23.30
N LYS A 2 -7.22 9.20 21.98
CA LYS A 2 -6.44 8.12 21.37
C LYS A 2 -4.96 8.26 21.75
N GLN A 3 -4.26 7.15 21.86
CA GLN A 3 -2.81 7.13 22.02
C GLN A 3 -2.12 7.18 20.65
N THR A 4 -0.98 7.84 20.58
CA THR A 4 -0.18 7.83 19.35
C THR A 4 0.56 6.49 19.22
N LEU A 5 0.31 5.79 18.12
CA LEU A 5 1.13 4.66 17.68
C LEU A 5 2.14 5.17 16.68
N PHE A 6 3.34 5.44 17.14
CA PHE A 6 4.42 5.92 16.30
C PHE A 6 5.27 4.75 15.77
N ILE A 7 5.47 4.71 14.47
CA ILE A 7 6.35 3.74 13.80
C ILE A 7 7.67 4.46 13.48
N SER A 8 8.71 4.11 14.22
CA SER A 8 10.07 4.63 13.97
C SER A 8 10.69 4.02 12.72
N GLU A 9 11.78 4.62 12.23
CA GLU A 9 12.52 4.09 11.07
C GLU A 9 13.00 2.64 11.28
N ASP A 10 13.52 2.32 12.47
CA ASP A 10 13.97 0.96 12.78
C ASP A 10 12.80 -0.03 12.86
N GLN A 11 11.66 0.41 13.39
CA GLN A 11 10.44 -0.41 13.39
C GLN A 11 9.92 -0.63 11.97
N GLU A 12 9.92 0.38 11.13
CA GLU A 12 9.53 0.26 9.73
C GLU A 12 10.41 -0.75 8.98
N LYS A 13 11.73 -0.66 9.13
CA LYS A 13 12.66 -1.64 8.55
C LYS A 13 12.39 -3.07 9.00
N ALA A 14 12.09 -3.26 10.28
CA ALA A 14 11.72 -4.59 10.82
C ALA A 14 10.39 -5.10 10.25
N LEU A 15 9.40 -4.22 10.08
CA LEU A 15 8.11 -4.57 9.49
C LEU A 15 8.24 -4.90 7.99
N ILE A 16 9.08 -4.18 7.26
CA ILE A 16 9.41 -4.52 5.85
C ILE A 16 10.01 -5.92 5.76
N GLN A 17 10.94 -6.29 6.64
CA GLN A 17 11.51 -7.64 6.64
C GLN A 17 10.44 -8.73 6.92
N GLN A 18 9.48 -8.45 7.78
CA GLN A 18 8.34 -9.35 8.00
C GLN A 18 7.48 -9.52 6.74
N LEU A 19 7.20 -8.43 6.01
CA LEU A 19 6.48 -8.48 4.74
C LEU A 19 7.25 -9.30 3.70
N VAL A 20 8.54 -9.03 3.54
CA VAL A 20 9.41 -9.78 2.62
C VAL A 20 9.37 -11.28 2.93
N TYR A 21 9.48 -11.65 4.21
CA TYR A 21 9.38 -13.06 4.62
C TYR A 21 8.03 -13.67 4.24
N LYS A 22 6.93 -13.00 4.58
CA LYS A 22 5.57 -13.48 4.27
C LYS A 22 5.34 -13.64 2.76
N ILE A 23 5.76 -12.67 1.96
CA ILE A 23 5.61 -12.69 0.50
C ILE A 23 6.44 -13.84 -0.10
N LYS A 24 7.69 -14.01 0.33
CA LYS A 24 8.54 -15.09 -0.14
C LYS A 24 8.00 -16.47 0.24
N MET A 25 7.47 -16.62 1.46
CA MET A 25 6.88 -17.88 1.93
C MET A 25 5.58 -18.24 1.22
N ALA A 26 4.86 -17.27 0.70
CA ALA A 26 3.63 -17.50 -0.07
C ALA A 26 3.91 -18.09 -1.47
N ASN A 27 5.19 -18.10 -1.91
CA ASN A 27 5.63 -18.67 -3.19
C ASN A 27 4.81 -18.17 -4.39
N LEU A 28 4.56 -16.85 -4.43
CA LEU A 28 3.82 -16.20 -5.50
C LEU A 28 4.70 -16.03 -6.75
N ASP A 29 4.09 -16.02 -7.92
CA ASP A 29 4.76 -15.67 -9.19
C ASP A 29 4.99 -14.15 -9.32
N ILE A 30 5.69 -13.59 -8.34
CA ILE A 30 6.05 -12.16 -8.29
C ILE A 30 7.51 -12.00 -8.68
N HIS A 31 7.74 -11.40 -9.85
CA HIS A 31 9.06 -11.17 -10.40
C HIS A 31 9.13 -9.77 -11.04
N PRO A 32 10.27 -9.05 -10.98
CA PRO A 32 10.40 -7.73 -11.60
C PRO A 32 10.03 -7.67 -13.09
N SER A 33 10.19 -8.78 -13.83
CA SER A 33 9.86 -8.86 -15.26
C SER A 33 8.36 -9.03 -15.56
N ASN A 34 7.54 -9.44 -14.58
CA ASN A 34 6.12 -9.73 -14.80
C ASN A 34 5.18 -8.95 -13.87
N THR A 35 5.71 -8.24 -12.88
CA THR A 35 4.94 -7.61 -11.80
C THR A 35 5.24 -6.12 -11.70
N CYS A 36 4.19 -5.32 -11.58
CA CYS A 36 4.26 -3.89 -11.28
C CYS A 36 3.77 -3.63 -9.85
N PHE A 37 4.48 -2.80 -9.10
CA PHE A 37 4.06 -2.30 -7.79
C PHE A 37 3.22 -1.05 -7.98
N LEU A 38 2.03 -1.04 -7.40
CA LEU A 38 1.12 0.09 -7.38
C LEU A 38 1.22 0.77 -6.02
N MET A 39 1.82 1.94 -6.01
CA MET A 39 1.95 2.80 -4.84
C MET A 39 0.64 3.56 -4.62
N VAL A 40 -0.20 3.06 -3.73
CA VAL A 40 -1.50 3.65 -3.44
C VAL A 40 -1.34 4.83 -2.50
N SER A 41 -1.98 5.96 -2.80
CA SER A 41 -1.80 7.22 -2.07
C SER A 41 -0.31 7.59 -1.94
N PRO A 42 0.34 8.04 -3.02
CA PRO A 42 1.81 8.21 -3.09
C PRO A 42 2.41 9.05 -1.96
N ASP A 43 1.70 10.07 -1.49
CA ASP A 43 2.15 10.95 -0.42
C ASP A 43 2.41 10.21 0.90
N TYR A 44 1.77 9.05 1.09
CA TYR A 44 1.87 8.25 2.31
C TYR A 44 2.67 6.97 2.12
N SER A 45 2.54 6.31 0.97
CA SER A 45 3.07 4.96 0.76
C SER A 45 4.39 4.91 -0.01
N ALA A 46 4.94 6.05 -0.46
CA ALA A 46 6.15 6.10 -1.27
C ALA A 46 7.34 5.40 -0.61
N ILE A 47 7.61 5.69 0.65
CA ILE A 47 8.76 5.15 1.39
C ILE A 47 8.62 3.63 1.53
N VAL A 48 7.47 3.15 1.99
CA VAL A 48 7.22 1.72 2.16
C VAL A 48 7.31 0.97 0.83
N THR A 49 6.75 1.53 -0.24
CA THR A 49 6.79 0.92 -1.57
C THR A 49 8.22 0.79 -2.09
N GLN A 50 9.03 1.83 -1.95
CA GLN A 50 10.44 1.81 -2.37
C GLN A 50 11.25 0.81 -1.55
N HIS A 51 11.14 0.83 -0.23
CA HIS A 51 11.87 -0.08 0.64
C HIS A 51 11.49 -1.55 0.38
N LEU A 52 10.20 -1.82 0.20
CA LEU A 52 9.71 -3.17 -0.12
C LEU A 52 10.22 -3.63 -1.49
N SER A 53 10.17 -2.75 -2.50
CA SER A 53 10.68 -3.04 -3.84
C SER A 53 12.17 -3.41 -3.81
N HIS A 54 12.99 -2.65 -3.09
CA HIS A 54 14.41 -2.95 -2.92
C HIS A 54 14.64 -4.27 -2.18
N ALA A 55 13.91 -4.51 -1.11
CA ALA A 55 14.07 -5.72 -0.29
C ALA A 55 13.61 -7.00 -0.99
N LEU A 56 12.70 -6.89 -1.96
CA LEU A 56 12.23 -7.99 -2.80
C LEU A 56 12.97 -8.10 -4.14
N SER A 57 13.90 -7.19 -4.45
CA SER A 57 14.64 -7.20 -5.70
C SER A 57 15.38 -8.53 -5.92
N ILE A 58 15.46 -8.97 -7.19
CA ILE A 58 16.09 -10.22 -7.60
C ILE A 58 17.20 -9.89 -8.60
N ASP A 59 18.42 -10.38 -8.38
CA ASP A 59 19.57 -10.23 -9.29
C ASP A 59 19.83 -8.77 -9.74
N ARG A 60 19.63 -7.81 -8.83
CA ARG A 60 19.71 -6.35 -9.07
C ARG A 60 18.57 -5.79 -9.93
N GLU A 61 17.63 -6.58 -10.36
CA GLU A 61 16.39 -6.10 -10.95
C GLU A 61 15.43 -5.65 -9.87
N ILE A 62 14.95 -4.41 -9.95
CA ILE A 62 13.97 -3.82 -9.06
C ILE A 62 12.59 -3.82 -9.72
N PHE A 63 11.54 -3.89 -8.90
CA PHE A 63 10.18 -3.81 -9.42
C PHE A 63 9.89 -2.42 -9.97
N HIS A 64 9.17 -2.38 -11.08
CA HIS A 64 8.60 -1.15 -11.60
C HIS A 64 7.50 -0.65 -10.66
N ILE A 65 7.46 0.65 -10.42
CA ILE A 65 6.51 1.29 -9.50
C ILE A 65 5.68 2.31 -10.29
N GLU A 66 4.37 2.22 -10.18
CA GLU A 66 3.41 3.20 -10.67
C GLU A 66 2.64 3.81 -9.50
N ALA A 67 2.34 5.11 -9.60
CA ALA A 67 1.57 5.81 -8.58
C ALA A 67 0.07 5.70 -8.88
N VAL A 68 -0.72 5.41 -7.84
CA VAL A 68 -2.17 5.42 -7.89
C VAL A 68 -2.70 6.47 -6.92
N ASN A 69 -3.19 7.57 -7.48
CA ASN A 69 -3.89 8.58 -6.71
C ASN A 69 -5.32 8.11 -6.43
N VAL A 70 -5.77 8.33 -5.21
CA VAL A 70 -7.13 8.05 -4.76
C VAL A 70 -7.78 9.34 -4.31
N PRO A 71 -9.11 9.50 -4.50
CA PRO A 71 -9.80 10.71 -4.11
C PRO A 71 -9.81 10.87 -2.58
N PHE A 72 -9.67 12.11 -2.12
CA PHE A 72 -10.04 12.46 -0.74
C PHE A 72 -11.58 12.44 -0.61
N PRO A 73 -12.11 12.32 0.63
CA PRO A 73 -13.55 12.16 0.85
C PRO A 73 -14.44 13.23 0.18
N ASP A 74 -13.93 14.44 0.01
CA ASP A 74 -14.66 15.58 -0.56
C ASP A 74 -14.35 15.85 -2.05
N GLU A 75 -13.52 14.99 -2.68
CA GLU A 75 -13.12 15.17 -4.06
C GLU A 75 -14.03 14.40 -5.05
N PRO A 76 -14.20 14.89 -6.29
CA PRO A 76 -14.97 14.19 -7.30
C PRO A 76 -14.25 12.90 -7.73
N VAL A 77 -14.89 11.77 -7.47
CA VAL A 77 -14.34 10.43 -7.72
C VAL A 77 -14.17 10.14 -9.22
N LEU A 78 -14.96 10.77 -10.07
CA LEU A 78 -15.04 10.44 -11.50
C LEU A 78 -13.70 10.59 -12.23
N ASP A 79 -12.95 11.66 -11.96
CA ASP A 79 -11.69 11.91 -12.65
C ASP A 79 -10.64 10.87 -12.25
N TYR A 80 -10.56 10.51 -10.97
CA TYR A 80 -9.69 9.45 -10.47
C TYR A 80 -10.04 8.09 -11.07
N PHE A 81 -11.33 7.79 -11.20
CA PHE A 81 -11.82 6.58 -11.82
C PHE A 81 -11.38 6.47 -13.29
N VAL A 82 -11.59 7.53 -14.08
CA VAL A 82 -11.22 7.57 -15.51
C VAL A 82 -9.70 7.44 -15.67
N ASP A 83 -8.94 8.16 -14.87
CA ASP A 83 -7.47 8.10 -14.90
C ASP A 83 -6.95 6.73 -14.53
N PHE A 84 -7.47 6.13 -13.47
CA PHE A 84 -7.08 4.78 -13.07
C PHE A 84 -7.41 3.76 -14.18
N GLN A 85 -8.62 3.77 -14.72
CA GLN A 85 -9.01 2.83 -15.77
C GLN A 85 -8.12 2.95 -17.01
N ARG A 86 -7.81 4.19 -17.41
CA ARG A 86 -6.92 4.45 -18.57
C ARG A 86 -5.52 3.90 -18.31
N ASN A 87 -4.96 4.18 -17.14
CA ASN A 87 -3.62 3.73 -16.76
C ASN A 87 -3.58 2.20 -16.61
N TYR A 88 -4.55 1.60 -15.93
CA TYR A 88 -4.64 0.16 -15.75
C TYR A 88 -4.74 -0.58 -17.09
N ALA A 89 -5.51 -0.06 -18.05
CA ALA A 89 -5.59 -0.62 -19.40
C ALA A 89 -4.24 -0.60 -20.16
N GLN A 90 -3.35 0.33 -19.82
CA GLN A 90 -1.99 0.35 -20.38
C GLN A 90 -1.06 -0.59 -19.61
N TRP A 91 -1.11 -0.57 -18.28
CA TRP A 91 -0.25 -1.40 -17.43
C TRP A 91 -0.52 -2.89 -17.61
N SER A 92 -1.79 -3.30 -17.75
CA SER A 92 -2.20 -4.70 -17.95
C SER A 92 -1.75 -5.31 -19.29
N LYS A 93 -1.35 -4.48 -20.26
CA LYS A 93 -0.68 -4.95 -21.48
C LYS A 93 0.78 -5.33 -21.27
N LYS A 94 1.41 -4.75 -20.23
CA LYS A 94 2.83 -4.90 -19.95
C LYS A 94 3.11 -5.85 -18.79
N TRP A 95 2.25 -5.81 -17.76
CA TRP A 95 2.44 -6.53 -16.51
C TRP A 95 1.33 -7.56 -16.31
N LYS A 96 1.72 -8.76 -15.85
CA LYS A 96 0.77 -9.84 -15.56
C LYS A 96 0.19 -9.76 -14.17
N HIS A 97 0.98 -9.25 -13.21
CA HIS A 97 0.64 -9.17 -11.80
C HIS A 97 0.84 -7.76 -11.26
N PHE A 98 0.07 -7.42 -10.25
CA PHE A 98 0.16 -6.15 -9.55
C PHE A 98 0.25 -6.38 -8.05
N VAL A 99 1.05 -5.55 -7.37
CA VAL A 99 1.11 -5.52 -5.90
C VAL A 99 0.76 -4.11 -5.47
N LEU A 100 -0.41 -3.98 -4.81
CA LEU A 100 -0.89 -2.73 -4.26
C LEU A 100 -0.29 -2.54 -2.87
N ILE A 101 0.29 -1.39 -2.61
CA ILE A 101 1.01 -1.13 -1.36
C ILE A 101 0.48 0.15 -0.72
N GLU A 102 0.08 0.04 0.55
CA GLU A 102 -0.22 1.16 1.45
C GLU A 102 0.58 1.05 2.75
N SER A 103 0.95 2.20 3.32
CA SER A 103 1.61 2.25 4.62
C SER A 103 0.64 1.96 5.76
N GLY A 104 -0.55 2.55 5.73
CA GLY A 104 -1.57 2.39 6.76
C GLY A 104 -2.95 2.19 6.17
N VAL A 105 -3.58 1.05 6.48
CA VAL A 105 -4.94 0.74 6.07
C VAL A 105 -5.85 0.83 7.29
N ILE A 106 -6.75 1.81 7.29
CA ILE A 106 -7.70 2.04 8.40
C ILE A 106 -9.01 1.29 8.11
N ARG A 107 -9.73 1.70 7.09
CA ARG A 107 -11.00 1.08 6.67
C ARG A 107 -10.86 0.21 5.44
N GLY A 108 -9.83 0.46 4.63
CA GLY A 108 -9.57 -0.25 3.40
C GLY A 108 -10.35 0.27 2.19
N ASN A 109 -10.87 1.49 2.28
CA ASN A 109 -11.66 2.11 1.21
C ASN A 109 -10.88 2.22 -0.09
N ASN A 110 -9.60 2.63 -0.03
CA ASN A 110 -8.73 2.75 -1.18
C ASN A 110 -8.57 1.41 -1.90
N TYR A 111 -8.27 0.35 -1.15
CA TYR A 111 -8.15 -0.99 -1.73
C TYR A 111 -9.47 -1.47 -2.31
N THR A 112 -10.58 -1.29 -1.61
CA THR A 112 -11.91 -1.65 -2.12
C THR A 112 -12.20 -0.93 -3.43
N TRP A 113 -11.91 0.36 -3.50
CA TRP A 113 -12.13 1.17 -4.69
C TRP A 113 -11.28 0.68 -5.87
N ILE A 114 -9.97 0.51 -5.67
CA ILE A 114 -9.04 0.10 -6.72
C ILE A 114 -9.33 -1.33 -7.19
N THR A 115 -9.48 -2.27 -6.28
CA THR A 115 -9.63 -3.69 -6.62
C THR A 115 -10.95 -4.00 -7.32
N ASN A 116 -12.00 -3.19 -7.10
CA ASN A 116 -13.24 -3.28 -7.87
C ASN A 116 -13.06 -2.89 -9.35
N LEU A 117 -11.97 -2.24 -9.71
CA LEU A 117 -11.66 -1.80 -11.08
C LEU A 117 -10.62 -2.68 -11.76
N MET A 118 -10.07 -3.66 -11.04
CA MET A 118 -9.01 -4.55 -11.52
C MET A 118 -9.53 -5.96 -11.75
N ASP A 119 -8.84 -6.67 -12.64
CA ASP A 119 -8.95 -8.13 -12.73
C ASP A 119 -8.29 -8.79 -11.50
N ASN A 120 -8.55 -10.08 -11.26
CA ASN A 120 -8.03 -10.84 -10.10
C ASN A 120 -6.54 -11.21 -10.19
N ASN A 121 -5.70 -10.29 -10.69
CA ASN A 121 -4.26 -10.49 -10.87
C ASN A 121 -3.42 -9.58 -9.97
N TYR A 122 -3.89 -9.33 -8.77
CA TYR A 122 -3.24 -8.47 -7.80
C TYR A 122 -3.07 -9.14 -6.43
N HIS A 123 -2.16 -8.57 -5.65
CA HIS A 123 -2.02 -8.78 -4.22
C HIS A 123 -1.98 -7.45 -3.50
N THR A 124 -2.43 -7.43 -2.26
CA THR A 124 -2.49 -6.23 -1.43
C THR A 124 -1.56 -6.35 -0.23
N VAL A 125 -0.81 -5.29 0.04
CA VAL A 125 0.21 -5.23 1.08
C VAL A 125 0.01 -3.99 1.93
N ALA A 126 -0.09 -4.16 3.25
CA ALA A 126 -0.15 -3.09 4.22
C ALA A 126 1.01 -3.19 5.22
N LEU A 127 1.72 -2.08 5.47
CA LEU A 127 2.69 -2.05 6.57
C LEU A 127 1.96 -2.16 7.91
N CYS A 128 0.90 -1.36 8.09
CA CYS A 128 0.02 -1.42 9.23
C CYS A 128 -1.45 -1.51 8.77
N GLU A 129 -2.25 -2.36 9.40
CA GLU A 129 -3.68 -2.47 9.11
C GLU A 129 -4.50 -2.46 10.40
N SER A 130 -5.61 -1.71 10.38
CA SER A 130 -6.55 -1.73 11.50
C SER A 130 -7.26 -3.08 11.61
N TYR A 131 -7.43 -3.57 12.83
CA TYR A 131 -8.29 -4.73 13.11
C TYR A 131 -9.74 -4.53 12.62
N TYR A 132 -10.19 -3.28 12.54
CA TYR A 132 -11.54 -2.91 12.11
C TYR A 132 -11.65 -2.62 10.61
N SER A 133 -10.56 -2.73 9.85
CA SER A 133 -10.62 -2.59 8.41
C SER A 133 -11.60 -3.58 7.80
N GLN A 134 -12.49 -3.10 6.93
CA GLN A 134 -13.44 -3.93 6.20
C GLN A 134 -12.78 -4.70 5.06
N PHE A 135 -11.77 -4.09 4.44
CA PHE A 135 -10.90 -4.78 3.49
C PHE A 135 -9.76 -5.47 4.27
N LYS A 136 -9.46 -6.71 3.92
CA LYS A 136 -8.34 -7.43 4.51
C LYS A 136 -7.24 -7.60 3.47
N SER A 137 -6.09 -6.99 3.74
CA SER A 137 -4.92 -7.12 2.89
C SER A 137 -4.35 -8.53 2.92
N ASP A 138 -3.79 -8.99 1.79
CA ASP A 138 -3.19 -10.33 1.70
C ASP A 138 -1.96 -10.44 2.61
N PHE A 139 -1.18 -9.37 2.70
CA PHE A 139 0.02 -9.31 3.52
C PHE A 139 0.00 -8.08 4.42
N VAL A 140 0.04 -8.28 5.71
CA VAL A 140 0.09 -7.25 6.73
C VAL A 140 1.28 -7.48 7.64
N ALA A 141 2.11 -6.46 7.87
CA ALA A 141 3.21 -6.57 8.82
C ALA A 141 2.72 -6.41 10.26
N LYS A 142 1.89 -5.42 10.53
CA LYS A 142 1.40 -5.11 11.88
C LYS A 142 -0.07 -4.73 11.87
N TYR A 143 -0.84 -5.35 12.77
CA TYR A 143 -2.21 -4.93 13.06
C TYR A 143 -2.25 -3.95 14.24
N TYR A 144 -3.21 -3.02 14.21
CA TYR A 144 -3.43 -2.06 15.28
C TYR A 144 -4.93 -1.77 15.48
N PHE A 145 -5.27 -1.16 16.61
CA PHE A 145 -6.64 -0.75 16.93
C PHE A 145 -6.79 0.76 16.69
N ASP A 146 -7.36 1.15 15.56
CA ASP A 146 -7.57 2.56 15.18
C ASP A 146 -8.54 3.30 16.11
N ALA A 147 -9.44 2.58 16.80
CA ALA A 147 -10.29 3.15 17.85
C ALA A 147 -9.47 3.66 19.06
N LEU A 148 -8.27 3.09 19.30
CA LEU A 148 -7.41 3.39 20.44
C LEU A 148 -6.17 4.20 20.06
N HIS A 149 -5.75 4.16 18.80
CA HIS A 149 -4.49 4.72 18.36
C HIS A 149 -4.66 5.61 17.12
N ASP A 150 -3.94 6.71 17.12
CA ASP A 150 -3.63 7.48 15.92
C ASP A 150 -2.27 7.00 15.39
N LEU A 151 -2.24 6.48 14.15
CA LEU A 151 -1.05 5.93 13.52
C LEU A 151 -0.21 7.04 12.91
N HIS A 152 1.06 7.10 13.25
CA HIS A 152 2.03 8.02 12.69
C HIS A 152 3.32 7.30 12.30
N PHE A 153 3.91 7.73 11.19
CA PHE A 153 5.17 7.19 10.70
C PHE A 153 6.29 8.22 10.84
N TRP A 154 7.52 7.75 10.95
CA TRP A 154 8.71 8.58 11.15
C TRP A 154 8.97 9.61 10.04
N TRP A 155 8.46 9.36 8.82
CA TRP A 155 8.58 10.30 7.70
C TRP A 155 7.49 11.38 7.66
N GLU A 156 6.49 11.31 8.51
CA GLU A 156 5.45 12.32 8.61
C GLU A 156 5.98 13.53 9.38
N GLN A 157 5.85 14.73 8.79
CA GLN A 157 6.32 15.92 9.45
C GLN A 157 5.42 16.28 10.65
N PRO A 158 6.02 16.77 11.78
CA PRO A 158 5.27 17.06 13.03
C PRO A 158 4.13 18.08 12.88
N ASN A 159 4.14 18.89 11.82
CA ASN A 159 3.17 19.96 11.58
C ASN A 159 2.01 19.56 10.66
N ASN A 160 2.05 18.38 10.10
CA ASN A 160 0.93 17.85 9.33
C ASN A 160 0.07 17.03 10.28
N HIS A 161 -0.86 17.70 10.97
CA HIS A 161 -1.98 17.02 11.62
C HIS A 161 -2.85 16.39 10.53
N TRP A 162 -2.44 15.24 10.05
CA TRP A 162 -3.28 14.39 9.25
C TRP A 162 -4.27 13.71 10.20
N SER A 163 -5.38 14.37 10.43
CA SER A 163 -6.56 13.61 10.79
C SER A 163 -6.89 12.79 9.56
N CYS A 164 -6.65 11.48 9.63
CA CYS A 164 -7.21 10.54 8.68
C CYS A 164 -8.73 10.67 8.77
N HIS A 165 -9.28 11.55 7.99
CA HIS A 165 -10.71 11.67 7.76
C HIS A 165 -11.03 10.75 6.59
N ASP A 166 -11.17 9.45 6.88
CA ASP A 166 -11.90 8.52 6.04
C ASP A 166 -13.40 8.70 6.23
#